data_1127d66cd059e3202a62d61dddf185d3
#
_entry.id   1127d66cd059e3202a62d61dddf185d3
#
_cell.length_a   1.000
_cell.length_b   1.000
_cell.length_c   1.000
_cell.angle_alpha   90.00
_cell.angle_beta   90.00
_cell.angle_gamma   90.00
#
_symmetry.space_group_name_H-M   'P 1'
#
loop_
_entity.id
_entity.type
_entity.pdbx_description
1 polymer ?
#
loop_
_entity_poly.entity_id
_entity_poly.type
_entity_poly.pdbx_seq_one_letter_code
_entity_poly.pdbx_strand_id
1 'polypeptide(L)'
;MAVYQRPGVYISETLNPTPPSLGATTNTYAAFLGAINQGPTTPTLVTSWTQFTQLYGNWAYDSTDTLRLAVNSFLVGNGGGACYIQRVAASGATTAYAQLYDSSGAGNSQGSTYTLKINALSSGSWGNNLYVDVLKQSTTSTTFTLVVYYGSSAQNSTVEKYTDLSMDATNSRYAPQVINGVSPWITVVDDGDTSGEPGKAPYAVSGQQLSGGTNGSGGQTSSAVATAITNFDSIAQSLIINAPGIGASSGDNSAVNTMLNYVNAGTTSARTDCFLVIDPYFNSTTQTTDVADTLSLASAYSPITSFAAIYYPYITIADPTSNAAGATKNIAPGAAVIAQYLATDKSRGNPGVFKAPAGTQTRIGGAVSVQNITNADLDLLASGGTAGVPVNAIRYVNGAGIVIMGARTIKQGYVDRYIPIRRTLIYLEKALNDLTKYAIFEPNDPKLWRSINATVANFLNQFWRQGGLRGDTPAQAFYVVCDSTNNTIQTIDSGTVNINVGVALQRPAEYVVINIAQYDGGTVITTS
;
A
#
# COMPACT_ATOMS: atom_id res chain seq x y z
N MET A 1 -0.09 34.32 -38.68
CA MET A 1 0.87 35.36 -38.34
C MET A 1 0.18 36.72 -38.56
N ALA A 2 0.05 37.54 -37.54
CA ALA A 2 -0.46 38.89 -37.71
C ALA A 2 0.60 39.71 -38.45
N VAL A 3 0.24 40.25 -39.62
CA VAL A 3 1.14 41.09 -40.43
C VAL A 3 1.00 42.51 -39.91
N TYR A 4 2.00 43.05 -39.21
CA TYR A 4 2.05 44.40 -38.70
C TYR A 4 2.40 45.37 -39.86
N GLN A 5 1.49 46.26 -40.24
CA GLN A 5 1.65 47.15 -41.40
C GLN A 5 1.98 48.60 -41.04
N ARG A 6 2.03 48.96 -39.76
CA ARG A 6 2.35 50.34 -39.33
C ARG A 6 3.37 50.34 -38.21
N PRO A 7 4.28 51.32 -38.13
CA PRO A 7 5.10 51.52 -36.94
C PRO A 7 4.21 51.81 -35.73
N GLY A 8 4.32 51.01 -34.66
CA GLY A 8 3.54 51.15 -33.44
C GLY A 8 3.93 50.08 -32.41
N VAL A 9 3.51 50.28 -31.17
CA VAL A 9 3.67 49.26 -30.10
C VAL A 9 2.47 48.32 -30.18
N TYR A 10 2.73 47.09 -30.49
CA TYR A 10 1.72 46.03 -30.53
C TYR A 10 1.87 45.14 -29.29
N ILE A 11 0.87 45.13 -28.44
CA ILE A 11 0.82 44.26 -27.28
C ILE A 11 0.05 43.01 -27.72
N SER A 12 0.74 41.87 -27.83
CA SER A 12 0.08 40.58 -27.96
C SER A 12 0.05 39.92 -26.56
N GLU A 13 -1.13 39.75 -26.04
CA GLU A 13 -1.34 38.91 -24.88
C GLU A 13 -1.24 37.46 -25.33
N THR A 14 -0.09 36.84 -25.16
CA THR A 14 0.02 35.39 -25.18
C THR A 14 -0.43 34.93 -23.80
N LEU A 15 -1.59 34.26 -23.71
CA LEU A 15 -1.91 33.41 -22.58
C LEU A 15 -0.74 32.43 -22.46
N ASN A 16 0.18 32.70 -21.53
CA ASN A 16 1.14 31.69 -21.14
C ASN A 16 0.34 30.44 -20.80
N PRO A 17 0.71 29.26 -21.34
CA PRO A 17 0.10 28.02 -20.89
C PRO A 17 0.19 28.07 -19.37
N THR A 18 -0.95 27.93 -18.71
CA THR A 18 -1.04 27.82 -17.26
C THR A 18 0.09 26.93 -16.84
N PRO A 19 1.02 27.34 -15.96
CA PRO A 19 2.04 26.44 -15.46
C PRO A 19 1.29 25.19 -15.02
N PRO A 20 1.77 23.98 -15.35
CA PRO A 20 1.04 22.77 -15.05
C PRO A 20 0.60 22.91 -13.61
N SER A 21 -0.71 22.92 -13.39
CA SER A 21 -1.23 23.02 -12.03
C SER A 21 -0.49 21.93 -11.28
N LEU A 22 0.17 22.28 -10.19
CA LEU A 22 0.77 21.33 -9.24
C LEU A 22 -0.36 20.48 -8.62
N GLY A 23 -1.25 20.00 -9.47
CA GLY A 23 -2.30 19.08 -9.16
C GLY A 23 -1.66 17.76 -8.85
N ALA A 24 -1.47 17.51 -7.56
CA ALA A 24 -1.65 16.19 -6.97
C ALA A 24 -1.02 14.96 -7.69
N THR A 25 0.15 15.10 -8.30
CA THR A 25 0.90 13.94 -8.79
C THR A 25 1.62 13.17 -7.66
N THR A 26 1.66 13.72 -6.47
CA THR A 26 2.22 13.09 -5.28
C THR A 26 1.15 12.42 -4.41
N ASN A 27 0.23 11.67 -5.02
CA ASN A 27 -0.68 10.84 -4.26
C ASN A 27 0.11 9.77 -3.50
N THR A 28 -0.02 9.78 -2.19
CA THR A 28 0.48 8.71 -1.33
C THR A 28 -0.60 7.63 -1.22
N TYR A 29 -0.23 6.38 -1.46
CA TYR A 29 -1.13 5.24 -1.33
C TYR A 29 -0.75 4.37 -0.14
N ALA A 30 -1.74 3.71 0.45
CA ALA A 30 -1.50 2.59 1.35
C ALA A 30 -0.99 1.39 0.53
N ALA A 31 -0.06 0.63 1.10
CA ALA A 31 0.41 -0.61 0.54
C ALA A 31 0.46 -1.69 1.63
N PHE A 32 -0.19 -2.80 1.38
CA PHE A 32 -0.27 -3.93 2.32
C PHE A 32 0.46 -5.13 1.75
N LEU A 33 1.38 -5.67 2.55
CA LEU A 33 2.22 -6.82 2.23
C LEU A 33 1.88 -7.97 3.17
N GLY A 34 1.55 -9.14 2.65
CA GLY A 34 1.26 -10.26 3.55
C GLY A 34 0.94 -11.57 2.85
N ALA A 35 0.94 -12.65 3.62
CA ALA A 35 0.49 -13.94 3.13
C ALA A 35 -1.03 -13.94 2.97
N ILE A 36 -1.47 -14.46 1.84
CA ILE A 36 -2.85 -14.75 1.53
C ILE A 36 -2.87 -15.93 0.57
N ASN A 37 -3.86 -16.81 0.71
CA ASN A 37 -3.86 -18.08 -0.01
C ASN A 37 -4.25 -17.98 -1.48
N GLN A 38 -4.75 -16.82 -1.90
CA GLN A 38 -5.24 -16.57 -3.27
C GLN A 38 -4.82 -15.19 -3.75
N GLY A 39 -4.77 -15.00 -5.05
CA GLY A 39 -4.60 -13.71 -5.71
C GLY A 39 -3.22 -13.47 -6.31
N PRO A 40 -3.07 -12.34 -7.02
CA PRO A 40 -1.84 -11.97 -7.71
C PRO A 40 -0.64 -11.86 -6.76
N THR A 41 0.54 -12.22 -7.26
CA THR A 41 1.82 -12.04 -6.57
C THR A 41 2.55 -10.76 -7.00
N THR A 42 1.93 -9.96 -7.86
CA THR A 42 2.40 -8.62 -8.24
C THR A 42 1.59 -7.56 -7.50
N PRO A 43 2.15 -6.37 -7.23
CA PRO A 43 1.43 -5.29 -6.58
C PRO A 43 0.19 -4.91 -7.37
N THR A 44 -0.97 -5.08 -6.78
CA THR A 44 -2.25 -4.84 -7.45
C THR A 44 -3.01 -3.73 -6.75
N LEU A 45 -3.44 -2.72 -7.51
CA LEU A 45 -4.26 -1.63 -7.00
C LEU A 45 -5.70 -2.11 -6.76
N VAL A 46 -6.17 -1.94 -5.54
CA VAL A 46 -7.53 -2.28 -5.11
C VAL A 46 -8.22 -1.00 -4.64
N THR A 47 -9.40 -0.74 -5.15
CA THR A 47 -10.17 0.49 -4.87
C THR A 47 -11.39 0.25 -3.99
N SER A 48 -11.80 -1.02 -3.81
CA SER A 48 -12.97 -1.40 -3.03
C SER A 48 -12.82 -2.80 -2.42
N TRP A 49 -13.59 -3.05 -1.36
CA TRP A 49 -13.67 -4.38 -0.75
C TRP A 49 -14.19 -5.45 -1.73
N THR A 50 -15.14 -5.10 -2.56
CA THR A 50 -15.68 -6.02 -3.60
C THR A 50 -14.57 -6.44 -4.57
N GLN A 51 -13.78 -5.50 -5.07
CA GLN A 51 -12.64 -5.81 -5.93
C GLN A 51 -11.59 -6.66 -5.21
N PHE A 52 -11.31 -6.36 -3.93
CA PHE A 52 -10.41 -7.18 -3.13
C PHE A 52 -10.90 -8.63 -3.04
N THR A 53 -12.17 -8.84 -2.71
CA THR A 53 -12.72 -10.20 -2.58
C THR A 53 -12.78 -10.96 -3.89
N GLN A 54 -12.94 -10.28 -5.02
CA GLN A 54 -12.86 -10.91 -6.34
C GLN A 54 -11.45 -11.43 -6.66
N LEU A 55 -10.40 -10.66 -6.31
CA LEU A 55 -9.01 -11.01 -6.61
C LEU A 55 -8.39 -11.95 -5.57
N TYR A 56 -8.68 -11.72 -4.29
CA TYR A 56 -8.00 -12.35 -3.16
C TYR A 56 -8.92 -13.28 -2.34
N GLY A 57 -10.16 -13.48 -2.78
CA GLY A 57 -11.16 -14.30 -2.08
C GLY A 57 -11.81 -13.61 -0.89
N ASN A 58 -12.91 -14.19 -0.42
CA ASN A 58 -13.67 -13.69 0.72
C ASN A 58 -13.44 -14.52 2.00
N TRP A 59 -14.18 -14.23 3.07
CA TRP A 59 -14.07 -14.89 4.36
C TRP A 59 -14.31 -16.42 4.36
N ALA A 60 -15.07 -16.93 3.39
CA ALA A 60 -15.37 -18.35 3.27
C ALA A 60 -14.12 -19.19 2.98
N TYR A 61 -13.03 -18.56 2.51
CA TYR A 61 -11.82 -19.26 2.09
C TYR A 61 -10.75 -19.34 3.19
N ASP A 62 -10.65 -18.31 4.02
CA ASP A 62 -9.76 -18.28 5.17
C ASP A 62 -10.19 -17.18 6.15
N SER A 63 -10.67 -17.56 7.31
CA SER A 63 -11.11 -16.65 8.36
C SER A 63 -9.95 -16.17 9.27
N THR A 64 -8.76 -16.75 9.14
CA THR A 64 -7.61 -16.45 10.00
C THR A 64 -6.60 -15.51 9.37
N ASP A 65 -6.82 -15.11 8.12
CA ASP A 65 -5.92 -14.32 7.32
C ASP A 65 -5.79 -12.87 7.84
N THR A 66 -4.61 -12.53 8.35
CA THR A 66 -4.31 -11.23 8.92
C THR A 66 -4.33 -10.11 7.86
N LEU A 67 -3.87 -10.39 6.63
CA LEU A 67 -3.89 -9.42 5.54
C LEU A 67 -5.32 -9.04 5.15
N ARG A 68 -6.22 -10.04 5.04
CA ARG A 68 -7.63 -9.81 4.69
C ARG A 68 -8.35 -8.98 5.75
N LEU A 69 -8.11 -9.28 7.03
CA LEU A 69 -8.66 -8.52 8.16
C LEU A 69 -8.17 -7.07 8.16
N ALA A 70 -6.88 -6.85 7.91
CA ALA A 70 -6.28 -5.52 7.84
C ALA A 70 -6.84 -4.70 6.67
N VAL A 71 -6.93 -5.29 5.47
CA VAL A 71 -7.50 -4.62 4.29
C VAL A 71 -8.98 -4.32 4.48
N ASN A 72 -9.75 -5.21 5.12
CA ASN A 72 -11.15 -4.94 5.49
C ASN A 72 -11.25 -3.77 6.46
N SER A 73 -10.42 -3.75 7.51
CA SER A 73 -10.36 -2.62 8.45
C SER A 73 -10.00 -1.30 7.76
N PHE A 74 -9.08 -1.33 6.78
CA PHE A 74 -8.69 -0.16 6.00
C PHE A 74 -9.82 0.34 5.11
N LEU A 75 -10.37 -0.52 4.25
CA LEU A 75 -11.36 -0.14 3.22
C LEU A 75 -12.76 0.10 3.80
N VAL A 76 -13.23 -0.82 4.66
CA VAL A 76 -14.61 -0.82 5.18
C VAL A 76 -14.68 -0.10 6.52
N GLY A 77 -13.80 -0.47 7.47
CA GLY A 77 -13.82 0.09 8.83
C GLY A 77 -13.46 1.57 8.88
N ASN A 78 -12.51 2.01 8.07
CA ASN A 78 -11.94 3.37 8.14
C ASN A 78 -12.06 4.19 6.84
N GLY A 79 -12.62 3.64 5.77
CA GLY A 79 -12.80 4.37 4.51
C GLY A 79 -11.48 4.82 3.86
N GLY A 80 -10.43 4.02 3.94
CA GLY A 80 -9.06 4.36 3.57
C GLY A 80 -8.82 4.67 2.09
N GLY A 81 -9.74 4.29 1.21
CA GLY A 81 -9.63 4.52 -0.24
C GLY A 81 -8.80 3.45 -0.95
N ALA A 82 -8.22 3.81 -2.10
CA ALA A 82 -7.43 2.87 -2.89
C ALA A 82 -6.13 2.47 -2.19
N CYS A 83 -5.73 1.21 -2.31
CA CYS A 83 -4.49 0.66 -1.75
C CYS A 83 -3.87 -0.38 -2.68
N TYR A 84 -2.56 -0.54 -2.59
CA TYR A 84 -1.84 -1.63 -3.24
C TYR A 84 -1.77 -2.84 -2.33
N ILE A 85 -2.02 -4.01 -2.90
CA ILE A 85 -1.90 -5.30 -2.20
C ILE A 85 -0.77 -6.09 -2.86
N GLN A 86 0.19 -6.52 -2.04
CA GLN A 86 1.28 -7.39 -2.43
C GLN A 86 1.16 -8.71 -1.69
N ARG A 87 0.82 -9.76 -2.41
CA ARG A 87 0.81 -11.11 -1.85
C ARG A 87 2.22 -11.62 -1.63
N VAL A 88 2.50 -12.14 -0.44
CA VAL A 88 3.68 -12.95 -0.16
C VAL A 88 3.31 -14.41 -0.36
N ALA A 89 3.80 -15.01 -1.43
CA ALA A 89 3.61 -16.44 -1.67
C ALA A 89 4.64 -17.25 -0.87
N ALA A 90 4.20 -18.32 -0.22
CA ALA A 90 5.12 -19.24 0.46
C ALA A 90 5.94 -20.04 -0.57
N SER A 91 7.13 -20.46 -0.17
CA SER A 91 8.01 -21.26 -1.03
C SER A 91 7.34 -22.59 -1.39
N GLY A 92 7.42 -22.99 -2.66
CA GLY A 92 6.83 -24.22 -3.15
C GLY A 92 5.31 -24.20 -3.32
N ALA A 93 4.66 -23.02 -3.27
CA ALA A 93 3.25 -22.90 -3.63
C ALA A 93 3.02 -23.28 -5.09
N THR A 94 2.06 -24.16 -5.35
CA THR A 94 1.72 -24.66 -6.69
C THR A 94 0.32 -24.23 -7.10
N THR A 95 0.09 -24.15 -8.40
CA THR A 95 -1.21 -23.79 -8.97
C THR A 95 -2.00 -25.06 -9.28
N ALA A 96 -3.26 -25.11 -8.87
CA ALA A 96 -4.17 -26.18 -9.25
C ALA A 96 -4.48 -26.12 -10.74
N TYR A 97 -4.61 -27.26 -11.38
CA TYR A 97 -4.96 -27.33 -12.78
C TYR A 97 -5.79 -28.58 -13.12
N ALA A 98 -6.44 -28.53 -14.25
CA ALA A 98 -7.06 -29.66 -14.93
C ALA A 98 -6.63 -29.67 -16.40
N GLN A 99 -6.31 -30.84 -16.93
CA GLN A 99 -6.05 -31.03 -18.36
C GLN A 99 -7.22 -31.77 -18.97
N LEU A 100 -7.79 -31.23 -20.03
CA LEU A 100 -8.92 -31.78 -20.74
C LEU A 100 -8.44 -32.41 -22.05
N TYR A 101 -8.92 -33.61 -22.31
CA TYR A 101 -8.62 -34.33 -23.56
C TYR A 101 -9.46 -33.80 -24.71
N ASP A 102 -8.97 -34.00 -25.91
CA ASP A 102 -9.73 -33.75 -27.12
C ASP A 102 -10.94 -34.69 -27.26
N SER A 103 -11.90 -34.30 -28.05
CA SER A 103 -12.98 -35.21 -28.46
C SER A 103 -12.56 -35.94 -29.71
N SER A 104 -11.98 -37.14 -29.58
CA SER A 104 -11.66 -38.00 -30.70
C SER A 104 -12.73 -39.07 -30.90
N GLY A 105 -13.25 -39.17 -32.11
CA GLY A 105 -14.16 -40.23 -32.52
C GLY A 105 -15.64 -39.91 -32.43
N ALA A 106 -16.46 -40.85 -32.87
CA ALA A 106 -17.91 -40.76 -32.84
C ALA A 106 -18.40 -40.87 -31.40
N GLY A 107 -19.13 -39.87 -30.91
CA GLY A 107 -19.87 -39.97 -29.65
C GLY A 107 -19.29 -39.22 -28.46
N ASN A 108 -18.48 -38.18 -28.65
CA ASN A 108 -17.97 -37.37 -27.51
C ASN A 108 -17.20 -38.21 -26.48
N SER A 109 -16.48 -39.23 -26.92
CA SER A 109 -15.55 -39.96 -26.06
C SER A 109 -14.25 -39.21 -25.86
N GLN A 110 -13.63 -39.40 -24.72
CA GLN A 110 -12.31 -38.88 -24.41
C GLN A 110 -11.30 -39.37 -25.43
N GLY A 111 -10.54 -38.44 -26.02
CA GLY A 111 -9.42 -38.75 -26.87
C GLY A 111 -8.16 -39.15 -26.10
N SER A 112 -7.05 -39.25 -26.79
CA SER A 112 -5.76 -39.63 -26.22
C SER A 112 -4.82 -38.45 -26.01
N THR A 113 -5.17 -37.27 -26.55
CA THR A 113 -4.35 -36.06 -26.49
C THR A 113 -5.03 -34.95 -25.66
N TYR A 114 -4.26 -34.22 -24.91
CA TYR A 114 -4.75 -33.04 -24.24
C TYR A 114 -4.96 -31.90 -25.25
N THR A 115 -6.00 -31.11 -25.04
CA THR A 115 -6.28 -29.95 -25.89
C THR A 115 -6.40 -28.64 -25.10
N LEU A 116 -6.91 -28.70 -23.88
CA LEU A 116 -7.13 -27.53 -23.05
C LEU A 116 -6.63 -27.79 -21.63
N LYS A 117 -5.69 -26.96 -21.17
CA LYS A 117 -5.27 -26.92 -19.78
C LYS A 117 -5.89 -25.72 -19.09
N ILE A 118 -6.61 -25.97 -18.01
CA ILE A 118 -7.23 -24.95 -17.17
C ILE A 118 -6.44 -24.86 -15.88
N ASN A 119 -5.88 -23.68 -15.59
CA ASN A 119 -5.15 -23.41 -14.36
C ASN A 119 -5.97 -22.48 -13.49
N ALA A 120 -5.92 -22.65 -12.17
CA ALA A 120 -6.35 -21.61 -11.25
C ALA A 120 -5.55 -20.32 -11.51
N LEU A 121 -6.14 -19.15 -11.31
CA LEU A 121 -5.49 -17.86 -11.60
C LEU A 121 -4.18 -17.64 -10.82
N SER A 122 -4.07 -18.26 -9.65
CA SER A 122 -2.88 -18.13 -8.79
C SER A 122 -2.61 -19.43 -8.02
N SER A 123 -1.36 -19.56 -7.54
CA SER A 123 -0.98 -20.68 -6.67
C SER A 123 -1.78 -20.69 -5.35
N GLY A 124 -1.97 -21.86 -4.78
CA GLY A 124 -2.66 -22.06 -3.52
C GLY A 124 -3.63 -23.25 -3.56
N SER A 125 -3.92 -23.82 -2.38
CA SER A 125 -4.88 -24.91 -2.23
C SER A 125 -6.33 -24.49 -2.57
N TRP A 126 -6.61 -23.20 -2.62
CA TRP A 126 -7.93 -22.67 -2.99
C TRP A 126 -8.37 -23.13 -4.37
N GLY A 127 -7.42 -23.25 -5.30
CA GLY A 127 -7.68 -23.69 -6.67
C GLY A 127 -8.19 -25.12 -6.77
N ASN A 128 -7.95 -25.97 -5.75
CA ASN A 128 -8.50 -27.32 -5.68
C ASN A 128 -10.02 -27.33 -5.43
N ASN A 129 -10.61 -26.18 -5.08
CA ASN A 129 -12.06 -26.01 -4.95
C ASN A 129 -12.73 -25.47 -6.21
N LEU A 130 -11.97 -25.34 -7.30
CA LEU A 130 -12.51 -25.02 -8.62
C LEU A 130 -12.93 -26.29 -9.34
N TYR A 131 -14.09 -26.23 -9.98
CA TYR A 131 -14.66 -27.27 -10.80
C TYR A 131 -15.06 -26.68 -12.13
N VAL A 132 -14.99 -27.47 -13.19
CA VAL A 132 -15.38 -27.02 -14.53
C VAL A 132 -16.27 -28.03 -15.21
N ASP A 133 -17.24 -27.52 -15.97
CA ASP A 133 -18.00 -28.29 -16.95
C ASP A 133 -17.65 -27.80 -18.35
N VAL A 134 -17.52 -28.74 -19.26
CA VAL A 134 -17.48 -28.49 -20.70
C VAL A 134 -18.77 -29.00 -21.32
N LEU A 135 -19.57 -28.08 -21.84
CA LEU A 135 -20.84 -28.38 -22.48
C LEU A 135 -20.70 -28.20 -24.00
N LYS A 136 -21.15 -29.19 -24.76
CA LYS A 136 -21.20 -29.14 -26.24
C LYS A 136 -22.64 -29.29 -26.72
N GLN A 137 -23.02 -28.57 -27.79
CA GLN A 137 -24.37 -28.69 -28.37
C GLN A 137 -24.58 -30.03 -29.08
N SER A 138 -23.52 -30.58 -29.65
CA SER A 138 -23.53 -31.91 -30.28
C SER A 138 -22.13 -32.55 -30.16
N THR A 139 -22.07 -33.84 -30.38
CA THR A 139 -20.81 -34.61 -30.35
C THR A 139 -19.81 -34.17 -31.42
N THR A 140 -20.25 -33.53 -32.48
CA THR A 140 -19.43 -33.00 -33.59
C THR A 140 -19.16 -31.50 -33.49
N SER A 141 -19.66 -30.81 -32.45
CA SER A 141 -19.44 -29.37 -32.30
C SER A 141 -17.94 -29.07 -32.11
N THR A 142 -17.46 -28.13 -32.90
CA THR A 142 -16.12 -27.55 -32.78
C THR A 142 -16.07 -26.43 -31.73
N THR A 143 -17.23 -25.97 -31.28
CA THR A 143 -17.38 -24.98 -30.20
C THR A 143 -17.91 -25.64 -28.94
N PHE A 144 -17.61 -25.01 -27.79
CA PHE A 144 -18.01 -25.49 -26.48
C PHE A 144 -18.32 -24.34 -25.52
N THR A 145 -19.04 -24.65 -24.46
CA THR A 145 -19.27 -23.74 -23.32
C THR A 145 -18.48 -24.24 -22.13
N LEU A 146 -17.69 -23.36 -21.52
CA LEU A 146 -16.99 -23.61 -20.27
C LEU A 146 -17.76 -22.95 -19.13
N VAL A 147 -18.09 -23.74 -18.09
CA VAL A 147 -18.71 -23.25 -16.85
C VAL A 147 -17.74 -23.49 -15.72
N VAL A 148 -17.51 -22.47 -14.91
CA VAL A 148 -16.60 -22.53 -13.74
C VAL A 148 -17.44 -22.45 -12.48
N TYR A 149 -17.15 -23.34 -11.53
CA TYR A 149 -17.80 -23.43 -10.22
C TYR A 149 -16.75 -23.28 -9.12
N TYR A 150 -17.18 -22.81 -7.97
CA TYR A 150 -16.32 -22.76 -6.78
C TYR A 150 -16.99 -23.43 -5.57
N GLY A 151 -16.23 -24.27 -4.88
CA GLY A 151 -16.66 -25.00 -3.68
C GLY A 151 -17.41 -26.31 -3.95
N SER A 152 -18.14 -26.41 -5.04
CA SER A 152 -18.78 -27.65 -5.50
C SER A 152 -19.12 -27.56 -6.99
N SER A 153 -19.37 -28.70 -7.64
CA SER A 153 -19.81 -28.77 -9.02
C SER A 153 -21.32 -28.48 -9.21
N ALA A 154 -22.02 -28.04 -8.17
CA ALA A 154 -23.45 -27.72 -8.26
C ALA A 154 -23.69 -26.41 -9.00
N GLN A 155 -24.74 -26.34 -9.83
CA GLN A 155 -25.05 -25.18 -10.67
C GLN A 155 -25.22 -23.86 -9.90
N ASN A 156 -25.66 -23.89 -8.66
CA ASN A 156 -25.75 -22.71 -7.78
C ASN A 156 -24.39 -22.22 -7.25
N SER A 157 -23.31 -22.96 -7.50
CA SER A 157 -21.93 -22.55 -7.22
C SER A 157 -21.22 -21.96 -8.44
N THR A 158 -21.93 -21.74 -9.57
CA THR A 158 -21.37 -21.15 -10.77
C THR A 158 -20.84 -19.75 -10.50
N VAL A 159 -19.57 -19.52 -10.83
CA VAL A 159 -18.91 -18.22 -10.73
C VAL A 159 -18.70 -17.57 -12.08
N GLU A 160 -18.51 -18.37 -13.14
CA GLU A 160 -18.34 -17.88 -14.52
C GLU A 160 -18.93 -18.84 -15.55
N LYS A 161 -19.30 -18.29 -16.70
CA LYS A 161 -19.76 -19.06 -17.85
C LYS A 161 -19.31 -18.38 -19.14
N TYR A 162 -18.60 -19.13 -19.98
CA TYR A 162 -18.13 -18.71 -21.29
C TYR A 162 -18.76 -19.57 -22.38
N THR A 163 -19.52 -18.96 -23.26
CA THR A 163 -20.26 -19.65 -24.34
C THR A 163 -19.52 -19.55 -25.66
N ASP A 164 -19.76 -20.51 -26.55
CA ASP A 164 -19.27 -20.53 -27.93
C ASP A 164 -17.74 -20.37 -28.07
N LEU A 165 -17.00 -20.95 -27.13
CA LEU A 165 -15.55 -20.98 -27.18
C LEU A 165 -15.05 -21.90 -28.29
N SER A 166 -13.93 -21.55 -28.90
CA SER A 166 -13.22 -22.33 -29.90
C SER A 166 -11.76 -22.58 -29.48
N MET A 167 -11.19 -23.68 -29.91
CA MET A 167 -9.74 -23.92 -29.79
C MET A 167 -8.98 -23.52 -31.06
N ASP A 168 -9.65 -23.02 -32.08
CA ASP A 168 -9.02 -22.47 -33.29
C ASP A 168 -8.49 -21.06 -33.00
N ALA A 169 -7.16 -20.89 -33.07
CA ALA A 169 -6.49 -19.61 -32.77
C ALA A 169 -6.88 -18.46 -33.73
N THR A 170 -7.44 -18.80 -34.91
CA THR A 170 -7.94 -17.80 -35.88
C THR A 170 -9.38 -17.34 -35.58
N ASN A 171 -10.07 -18.02 -34.68
CA ASN A 171 -11.45 -17.71 -34.32
C ASN A 171 -11.50 -16.58 -33.28
N SER A 172 -12.40 -15.62 -33.46
CA SER A 172 -12.61 -14.51 -32.50
C SER A 172 -13.07 -14.98 -31.10
N ARG A 173 -13.52 -16.22 -30.98
CA ARG A 173 -13.91 -16.85 -29.70
C ARG A 173 -12.87 -17.85 -29.21
N TYR A 174 -11.60 -17.69 -29.60
CA TYR A 174 -10.50 -18.52 -29.12
C TYR A 174 -10.39 -18.49 -27.60
N ALA A 175 -10.46 -19.66 -26.97
CA ALA A 175 -10.61 -19.76 -25.51
C ALA A 175 -9.51 -19.01 -24.71
N PRO A 176 -8.19 -19.13 -25.05
CA PRO A 176 -7.16 -18.35 -24.38
C PRO A 176 -7.32 -16.84 -24.52
N GLN A 177 -7.78 -16.36 -25.67
CA GLN A 177 -7.98 -14.93 -25.91
C GLN A 177 -9.21 -14.36 -25.18
N VAL A 178 -10.26 -15.17 -25.03
CA VAL A 178 -11.51 -14.76 -24.37
C VAL A 178 -11.39 -14.78 -22.83
N ILE A 179 -10.62 -15.73 -22.29
CA ILE A 179 -10.60 -16.01 -20.84
C ILE A 179 -9.41 -15.31 -20.16
N ASN A 180 -8.21 -15.41 -20.79
CA ASN A 180 -7.00 -14.90 -20.13
C ASN A 180 -7.01 -13.37 -20.03
N GLY A 181 -6.75 -12.86 -18.83
CA GLY A 181 -6.80 -11.44 -18.53
C GLY A 181 -8.21 -10.88 -18.24
N VAL A 182 -9.26 -11.71 -18.41
CA VAL A 182 -10.67 -11.36 -18.11
C VAL A 182 -11.15 -12.09 -16.87
N SER A 183 -10.90 -13.41 -16.79
CA SER A 183 -11.31 -14.24 -15.65
C SER A 183 -10.56 -13.90 -14.38
N PRO A 184 -11.22 -13.63 -13.25
CA PRO A 184 -10.61 -13.55 -11.92
C PRO A 184 -10.40 -14.93 -11.26
N TRP A 185 -10.77 -16.04 -11.90
CA TRP A 185 -10.71 -17.39 -11.32
C TRP A 185 -9.71 -18.30 -12.01
N ILE A 186 -9.63 -18.26 -13.32
CA ILE A 186 -8.85 -19.20 -14.11
C ILE A 186 -8.02 -18.54 -15.20
N THR A 187 -7.00 -19.25 -15.64
CA THR A 187 -6.34 -19.05 -16.94
C THR A 187 -6.38 -20.34 -17.72
N VAL A 188 -6.36 -20.24 -19.04
CA VAL A 188 -6.38 -21.41 -19.91
C VAL A 188 -5.21 -21.37 -20.88
N VAL A 189 -4.71 -22.55 -21.21
CA VAL A 189 -3.62 -22.76 -22.18
C VAL A 189 -4.10 -23.78 -23.21
N ASP A 190 -3.85 -23.48 -24.47
CA ASP A 190 -4.03 -24.44 -25.54
C ASP A 190 -2.88 -25.48 -25.49
N ASP A 191 -3.19 -26.64 -24.92
CA ASP A 191 -2.22 -27.73 -24.69
C ASP A 191 -2.08 -28.63 -25.92
N GLY A 192 -2.97 -28.48 -26.90
CA GLY A 192 -2.97 -29.21 -28.16
C GLY A 192 -1.85 -28.81 -29.12
N ASP A 193 -1.30 -27.61 -28.98
CA ASP A 193 -0.23 -27.10 -29.83
C ASP A 193 1.10 -27.85 -29.63
N THR A 194 1.28 -28.54 -28.51
CA THR A 194 2.45 -29.39 -28.24
C THR A 194 2.30 -30.83 -28.74
N SER A 195 1.08 -31.28 -29.09
CA SER A 195 0.77 -32.64 -29.50
C SER A 195 0.47 -32.80 -31.01
N GLY A 196 0.51 -31.70 -31.76
CA GLY A 196 0.34 -31.72 -33.23
C GLY A 196 -1.11 -31.78 -33.72
N GLU A 197 -2.09 -31.50 -32.87
CA GLU A 197 -3.51 -31.49 -33.20
C GLU A 197 -4.18 -30.15 -32.77
N PRO A 198 -3.78 -29.00 -33.36
CA PRO A 198 -4.33 -27.70 -33.01
C PRO A 198 -5.82 -27.59 -33.38
N GLY A 199 -6.58 -26.86 -32.57
CA GLY A 199 -7.97 -26.51 -32.88
C GLY A 199 -9.03 -27.53 -32.46
N LYS A 200 -8.67 -28.63 -31.81
CA LYS A 200 -9.67 -29.60 -31.31
C LYS A 200 -10.36 -29.15 -30.03
N ALA A 201 -11.68 -29.08 -30.09
CA ALA A 201 -12.48 -28.79 -28.91
C ALA A 201 -12.36 -29.91 -27.85
N PRO A 202 -12.31 -29.60 -26.56
CA PRO A 202 -12.32 -30.61 -25.49
C PRO A 202 -13.60 -31.45 -25.53
N TYR A 203 -13.52 -32.70 -25.05
CA TYR A 203 -14.72 -33.53 -24.88
C TYR A 203 -15.62 -32.96 -23.78
N ALA A 204 -16.91 -33.27 -23.83
CA ALA A 204 -17.84 -32.84 -22.80
C ALA A 204 -17.53 -33.54 -21.46
N VAL A 205 -17.38 -32.75 -20.42
CA VAL A 205 -17.10 -33.25 -19.07
C VAL A 205 -17.93 -32.45 -18.06
N SER A 206 -18.33 -33.11 -16.99
CA SER A 206 -19.05 -32.47 -15.89
C SER A 206 -18.34 -32.69 -14.56
N GLY A 207 -18.23 -31.63 -13.76
CA GLY A 207 -17.65 -31.67 -12.42
C GLY A 207 -16.16 -31.97 -12.38
N GLN A 208 -15.40 -31.65 -13.43
CA GLN A 208 -13.96 -31.84 -13.43
C GLN A 208 -13.30 -30.89 -12.41
N GLN A 209 -12.75 -31.45 -11.36
CA GLN A 209 -12.05 -30.70 -10.31
C GLN A 209 -10.62 -30.35 -10.77
N LEU A 210 -10.18 -29.12 -10.47
CA LEU A 210 -8.78 -28.77 -10.53
C LEU A 210 -8.05 -29.35 -9.31
N SER A 211 -6.80 -29.75 -9.49
CA SER A 211 -6.00 -30.41 -8.46
C SER A 211 -4.53 -30.01 -8.50
N GLY A 212 -3.78 -30.38 -7.46
CA GLY A 212 -2.34 -30.09 -7.37
C GLY A 212 -1.99 -28.71 -6.85
N GLY A 213 -2.97 -27.91 -6.44
CA GLY A 213 -2.74 -26.62 -5.78
C GLY A 213 -2.27 -26.79 -4.34
N THR A 214 -1.18 -26.11 -3.96
CA THR A 214 -0.66 -26.10 -2.59
C THR A 214 -0.31 -24.68 -2.15
N ASN A 215 -0.50 -24.40 -0.85
CA ASN A 215 -0.13 -23.10 -0.28
C ASN A 215 1.39 -22.94 -0.10
N GLY A 216 2.17 -23.99 -0.33
CA GLY A 216 3.59 -24.02 -0.02
C GLY A 216 3.86 -24.18 1.49
N SER A 217 5.12 -24.05 1.85
CA SER A 217 5.58 -24.14 3.24
C SER A 217 6.43 -22.94 3.62
N GLY A 218 6.50 -22.62 4.94
CA GLY A 218 7.41 -21.60 5.45
C GLY A 218 6.84 -20.19 5.60
N GLY A 219 5.56 -19.96 5.34
CA GLY A 219 4.86 -18.70 5.71
C GLY A 219 5.56 -17.42 5.22
N GLN A 220 5.44 -16.34 6.00
CA GLN A 220 6.06 -15.03 5.74
C GLN A 220 7.51 -15.01 6.25
N THR A 221 8.41 -15.73 5.60
CA THR A 221 9.83 -15.70 5.95
C THR A 221 10.46 -14.35 5.54
N SER A 222 11.57 -14.00 6.19
CA SER A 222 12.34 -12.79 5.85
C SER A 222 12.72 -12.73 4.36
N SER A 223 13.09 -13.88 3.78
CA SER A 223 13.41 -13.98 2.35
C SER A 223 12.20 -13.75 1.45
N ALA A 224 11.03 -14.31 1.80
CA ALA A 224 9.80 -14.11 1.04
C ALA A 224 9.33 -12.65 1.10
N VAL A 225 9.44 -12.03 2.27
CA VAL A 225 9.15 -10.60 2.48
C VAL A 225 10.11 -9.73 1.67
N ALA A 226 11.41 -10.06 1.67
CA ALA A 226 12.43 -9.34 0.90
C ALA A 226 12.14 -9.35 -0.60
N THR A 227 11.75 -10.51 -1.13
CA THR A 227 11.39 -10.65 -2.54
C THR A 227 10.09 -9.90 -2.87
N ALA A 228 9.10 -9.97 -1.99
CA ALA A 228 7.80 -9.37 -2.24
C ALA A 228 7.82 -7.84 -2.13
N ILE A 229 8.59 -7.27 -1.20
CA ILE A 229 8.63 -5.81 -0.99
C ILE A 229 9.29 -5.07 -2.16
N THR A 230 10.29 -5.68 -2.81
CA THR A 230 10.95 -5.07 -3.99
C THR A 230 10.01 -4.97 -5.20
N ASN A 231 8.93 -5.74 -5.25
CA ASN A 231 7.93 -5.59 -6.31
C ASN A 231 7.26 -4.20 -6.29
N PHE A 232 7.25 -3.52 -5.14
CA PHE A 232 6.74 -2.15 -5.06
C PHE A 232 7.58 -1.14 -5.84
N ASP A 233 8.81 -1.48 -6.28
CA ASP A 233 9.64 -0.61 -7.12
C ASP A 233 8.99 -0.30 -8.47
N SER A 234 8.06 -1.15 -8.90
CA SER A 234 7.24 -0.90 -10.11
C SER A 234 6.21 0.23 -9.94
N ILE A 235 5.94 0.67 -8.71
CA ILE A 235 4.95 1.69 -8.41
C ILE A 235 5.65 3.05 -8.30
N ALA A 236 5.26 4.01 -9.13
CA ALA A 236 5.88 5.33 -9.16
C ALA A 236 5.44 6.26 -8.00
N GLN A 237 4.34 5.96 -7.33
CA GLN A 237 3.77 6.76 -6.23
C GLN A 237 4.46 6.45 -4.90
N SER A 238 4.45 7.42 -3.99
CA SER A 238 4.88 7.22 -2.61
C SER A 238 3.95 6.29 -1.86
N LEU A 239 4.50 5.42 -1.01
CA LEU A 239 3.71 4.40 -0.32
C LEU A 239 3.83 4.53 1.21
N ILE A 240 2.73 4.23 1.91
CA ILE A 240 2.76 3.92 3.33
C ILE A 240 2.53 2.42 3.45
N ILE A 241 3.57 1.71 3.85
CA ILE A 241 3.62 0.25 3.83
C ILE A 241 3.28 -0.29 5.21
N ASN A 242 2.46 -1.35 5.26
CA ASN A 242 2.25 -2.16 6.43
C ASN A 242 2.23 -3.64 6.03
N ALA A 243 2.81 -4.48 6.86
CA ALA A 243 2.75 -5.93 6.74
C ALA A 243 1.99 -6.50 7.94
N PRO A 244 0.67 -6.68 7.84
CA PRO A 244 -0.17 -7.06 8.97
C PRO A 244 0.25 -8.39 9.59
N GLY A 245 0.54 -8.37 10.90
CA GLY A 245 0.96 -9.55 11.65
C GLY A 245 2.46 -9.86 11.56
N ILE A 246 3.23 -9.21 10.70
CA ILE A 246 4.69 -9.27 10.73
C ILE A 246 5.18 -8.32 11.82
N GLY A 247 6.06 -8.82 12.68
CA GLY A 247 6.49 -8.13 13.90
C GLY A 247 5.66 -8.51 15.13
N ALA A 248 4.65 -9.37 14.96
CA ALA A 248 3.81 -9.82 16.07
C ALA A 248 4.46 -10.88 16.96
N SER A 249 5.58 -11.46 16.57
CA SER A 249 6.30 -12.46 17.34
C SER A 249 7.82 -12.22 17.32
N SER A 250 8.52 -12.80 18.28
CA SER A 250 9.99 -12.67 18.40
C SER A 250 10.77 -13.22 17.19
N GLY A 251 10.16 -14.09 16.38
CA GLY A 251 10.77 -14.62 15.15
C GLY A 251 10.69 -13.68 13.95
N ASP A 252 9.90 -12.62 14.02
CA ASP A 252 9.63 -11.73 12.88
C ASP A 252 10.62 -10.56 12.74
N ASN A 253 11.60 -10.42 13.66
CA ASN A 253 12.57 -9.32 13.65
C ASN A 253 13.30 -9.20 12.32
N SER A 254 13.68 -10.33 11.74
CA SER A 254 14.45 -10.35 10.50
C SER A 254 13.60 -9.88 9.30
N ALA A 255 12.31 -10.18 9.27
CA ALA A 255 11.39 -9.70 8.26
C ALA A 255 11.14 -8.18 8.39
N VAL A 256 10.95 -7.69 9.63
CA VAL A 256 10.83 -6.25 9.91
C VAL A 256 12.11 -5.51 9.55
N ASN A 257 13.28 -6.05 9.90
CA ASN A 257 14.58 -5.46 9.56
C ASN A 257 14.79 -5.38 8.04
N THR A 258 14.31 -6.37 7.29
CA THR A 258 14.30 -6.33 5.83
C THR A 258 13.45 -5.17 5.29
N MET A 259 12.26 -4.97 5.84
CA MET A 259 11.40 -3.85 5.47
C MET A 259 12.00 -2.49 5.88
N LEU A 260 12.66 -2.41 7.05
CA LEU A 260 13.37 -1.22 7.50
C LEU A 260 14.52 -0.85 6.56
N ASN A 261 15.30 -1.84 6.10
CA ASN A 261 16.35 -1.64 5.11
C ASN A 261 15.80 -1.13 3.78
N TYR A 262 14.64 -1.62 3.36
CA TYR A 262 13.99 -1.20 2.12
C TYR A 262 13.58 0.29 2.13
N VAL A 263 13.15 0.84 3.27
CA VAL A 263 12.76 2.25 3.39
C VAL A 263 13.88 3.16 3.90
N ASN A 264 15.04 2.62 4.30
CA ASN A 264 16.12 3.40 4.90
C ASN A 264 17.03 4.03 3.84
N ALA A 265 17.20 5.34 3.88
CA ALA A 265 18.02 6.11 2.94
C ALA A 265 19.53 5.74 2.91
N GLY A 266 20.00 4.87 3.81
CA GLY A 266 21.41 4.46 3.89
C GLY A 266 21.78 3.28 2.99
N THR A 267 20.85 2.67 2.27
CA THR A 267 21.11 1.50 1.42
C THR A 267 20.94 1.84 -0.06
N THR A 268 21.75 1.25 -0.93
CA THR A 268 21.73 1.50 -2.38
C THR A 268 20.44 1.04 -3.07
N SER A 269 19.65 0.19 -2.41
CA SER A 269 18.37 -0.33 -2.92
C SER A 269 17.17 0.26 -2.18
N ALA A 270 17.39 1.34 -1.40
CA ALA A 270 16.33 1.91 -0.58
C ALA A 270 15.36 2.75 -1.39
N ARG A 271 14.10 2.56 -1.10
CA ARG A 271 13.01 3.38 -1.62
C ARG A 271 12.63 4.45 -0.58
N THR A 272 13.29 5.61 -0.67
CA THR A 272 13.19 6.71 0.32
C THR A 272 11.88 7.50 0.25
N ASP A 273 11.04 7.25 -0.75
CA ASP A 273 9.71 7.85 -0.88
C ASP A 273 8.61 7.04 -0.17
N CYS A 274 8.98 6.04 0.62
CA CYS A 274 8.06 5.19 1.37
C CYS A 274 8.16 5.44 2.89
N PHE A 275 7.06 5.14 3.60
CA PHE A 275 7.00 5.16 5.06
C PHE A 275 6.44 3.83 5.58
N LEU A 276 7.05 3.25 6.62
CA LEU A 276 6.66 1.95 7.16
C LEU A 276 5.87 2.11 8.48
N VAL A 277 4.72 1.44 8.57
CA VAL A 277 3.94 1.30 9.80
C VAL A 277 4.09 -0.13 10.30
N ILE A 278 4.62 -0.29 11.51
CA ILE A 278 4.92 -1.58 12.13
C ILE A 278 3.88 -1.87 13.20
N ASP A 279 3.39 -3.11 13.21
CA ASP A 279 2.46 -3.60 14.21
C ASP A 279 3.18 -4.04 15.50
N PRO A 280 2.50 -4.01 16.66
CA PRO A 280 3.10 -4.35 17.93
C PRO A 280 3.20 -5.87 18.12
N TYR A 281 3.92 -6.30 19.16
CA TYR A 281 3.89 -7.69 19.60
C TYR A 281 2.47 -8.16 19.93
N PHE A 282 2.14 -9.39 19.54
CA PHE A 282 0.86 -10.02 19.83
C PHE A 282 1.05 -11.49 20.20
N ASN A 283 0.61 -11.85 21.40
CA ASN A 283 0.60 -13.24 21.82
C ASN A 283 -0.66 -13.94 21.28
N SER A 284 -0.49 -14.79 20.28
CA SER A 284 -1.59 -15.51 19.64
C SER A 284 -2.26 -16.54 20.56
N THR A 285 -1.56 -17.02 21.58
CA THR A 285 -2.09 -18.00 22.54
C THR A 285 -3.02 -17.35 23.56
N THR A 286 -2.60 -16.21 24.13
CA THR A 286 -3.38 -15.46 25.13
C THR A 286 -4.28 -14.40 24.50
N GLN A 287 -4.14 -14.15 23.21
CA GLN A 287 -4.86 -13.08 22.47
C GLN A 287 -4.66 -11.69 23.09
N THR A 288 -3.46 -11.44 23.59
CA THR A 288 -3.10 -10.18 24.27
C THR A 288 -1.90 -9.50 23.62
N THR A 289 -1.80 -8.18 23.81
CA THR A 289 -0.58 -7.41 23.57
C THR A 289 0.04 -7.03 24.90
N ASP A 290 1.37 -7.06 24.98
CA ASP A 290 2.13 -6.66 26.14
C ASP A 290 3.13 -5.54 25.82
N VAL A 291 3.24 -4.56 26.72
CA VAL A 291 4.12 -3.39 26.55
C VAL A 291 5.59 -3.81 26.59
N ALA A 292 5.95 -4.66 27.55
CA ALA A 292 7.34 -5.09 27.73
C ALA A 292 7.79 -5.95 26.54
N ASP A 293 6.95 -6.87 26.07
CA ASP A 293 7.23 -7.69 24.89
C ASP A 293 7.33 -6.84 23.61
N THR A 294 6.44 -5.83 23.45
CA THR A 294 6.52 -4.90 22.32
C THR A 294 7.81 -4.08 22.34
N LEU A 295 8.23 -3.58 23.49
CA LEU A 295 9.48 -2.84 23.63
C LEU A 295 10.72 -3.73 23.45
N SER A 296 10.66 -4.97 23.93
CA SER A 296 11.69 -5.97 23.71
C SER A 296 11.86 -6.28 22.22
N LEU A 297 10.77 -6.49 21.52
CA LEU A 297 10.77 -6.72 20.06
C LEU A 297 11.31 -5.49 19.32
N ALA A 298 10.87 -4.30 19.66
CA ALA A 298 11.32 -3.06 19.06
C ALA A 298 12.84 -2.82 19.29
N SER A 299 13.39 -3.29 20.40
CA SER A 299 14.84 -3.17 20.69
C SER A 299 15.70 -3.97 19.74
N ALA A 300 15.17 -4.99 19.10
CA ALA A 300 15.86 -5.84 18.13
C ALA A 300 15.75 -5.33 16.67
N TYR A 301 15.04 -4.22 16.44
CA TYR A 301 14.93 -3.66 15.10
C TYR A 301 16.21 -2.93 14.67
N SER A 302 16.59 -3.15 13.41
CA SER A 302 17.75 -2.53 12.78
C SER A 302 17.56 -2.43 11.26
N PRO A 303 17.82 -1.28 10.63
CA PRO A 303 18.31 -0.02 11.23
C PRO A 303 17.20 0.77 11.93
N ILE A 304 17.57 1.55 12.96
CA ILE A 304 16.67 2.53 13.56
C ILE A 304 16.59 3.75 12.66
N THR A 305 15.45 3.97 12.04
CA THR A 305 15.25 4.97 11.00
C THR A 305 14.04 5.89 11.28
N SER A 306 14.05 7.10 10.73
CA SER A 306 12.89 7.99 10.77
C SER A 306 11.79 7.65 9.75
N PHE A 307 12.01 6.66 8.90
CA PHE A 307 11.05 6.22 7.89
C PHE A 307 10.04 5.17 8.41
N ALA A 308 10.03 4.91 9.71
CA ALA A 308 9.11 3.93 10.31
C ALA A 308 8.52 4.41 11.63
N ALA A 309 7.35 3.86 11.99
CA ALA A 309 6.67 4.08 13.26
C ALA A 309 5.98 2.79 13.72
N ILE A 310 5.97 2.56 15.05
CA ILE A 310 5.29 1.43 15.69
C ILE A 310 4.05 1.95 16.40
N TYR A 311 2.97 1.16 16.38
CA TYR A 311 1.72 1.46 17.06
C TYR A 311 1.31 0.33 17.99
N TYR A 312 0.76 0.66 19.15
CA TYR A 312 0.32 -0.24 20.21
C TYR A 312 -1.02 0.23 20.79
N PRO A 313 -1.94 -0.62 21.17
CA PRO A 313 -1.97 -2.09 21.06
C PRO A 313 -2.72 -2.58 19.80
N TYR A 314 -2.98 -3.88 19.71
CA TYR A 314 -3.99 -4.43 18.82
C TYR A 314 -5.35 -3.83 19.13
N ILE A 315 -6.19 -3.73 18.11
CA ILE A 315 -7.56 -3.22 18.23
C ILE A 315 -8.56 -4.37 18.10
N THR A 316 -9.65 -4.30 18.85
CA THR A 316 -10.74 -5.27 18.76
C THR A 316 -11.82 -4.73 17.83
N ILE A 317 -12.20 -5.53 16.84
CA ILE A 317 -13.29 -5.22 15.90
C ILE A 317 -14.42 -6.24 16.06
N ALA A 318 -15.61 -5.92 15.53
CA ALA A 318 -16.62 -6.96 15.32
C ALA A 318 -16.06 -7.98 14.32
N ASP A 319 -16.22 -9.28 14.63
CA ASP A 319 -15.65 -10.34 13.78
C ASP A 319 -16.43 -10.45 12.47
N PRO A 320 -15.84 -10.05 11.32
CA PRO A 320 -16.52 -10.11 10.04
C PRO A 320 -16.66 -11.55 9.51
N THR A 321 -16.04 -12.52 10.18
CA THR A 321 -16.04 -13.93 9.78
C THR A 321 -17.08 -14.76 10.55
N SER A 322 -17.69 -14.17 11.59
CA SER A 322 -18.64 -14.85 12.47
C SER A 322 -20.03 -14.23 12.36
N ASN A 323 -21.03 -15.09 12.28
CA ASN A 323 -22.44 -14.69 12.36
C ASN A 323 -22.98 -14.67 13.81
N ALA A 324 -22.14 -14.99 14.81
CA ALA A 324 -22.54 -14.98 16.20
C ALA A 324 -22.67 -13.53 16.71
N ALA A 325 -23.81 -13.22 17.34
CA ALA A 325 -24.03 -11.88 17.89
C ALA A 325 -22.95 -11.52 18.93
N GLY A 326 -22.32 -10.35 18.77
CA GLY A 326 -21.28 -9.89 19.67
C GLY A 326 -19.91 -10.54 19.49
N ALA A 327 -19.72 -11.37 18.46
CA ALA A 327 -18.39 -11.92 18.16
C ALA A 327 -17.39 -10.80 17.85
N THR A 328 -16.21 -10.89 18.44
CA THR A 328 -15.13 -9.92 18.27
C THR A 328 -13.82 -10.60 17.92
N LYS A 329 -12.93 -9.85 17.27
CA LYS A 329 -11.61 -10.32 16.86
C LYS A 329 -10.56 -9.25 17.05
N ASN A 330 -9.39 -9.63 17.53
CA ASN A 330 -8.24 -8.74 17.65
C ASN A 330 -7.49 -8.69 16.31
N ILE A 331 -7.21 -7.49 15.85
CA ILE A 331 -6.47 -7.26 14.59
C ILE A 331 -5.31 -6.29 14.81
N ALA A 332 -4.30 -6.41 13.98
CA ALA A 332 -3.18 -5.49 13.91
C ALA A 332 -3.65 -4.06 13.55
N PRO A 333 -3.17 -3.01 14.24
CA PRO A 333 -3.69 -1.65 14.09
C PRO A 333 -3.19 -0.92 12.84
N GLY A 334 -2.09 -1.37 12.24
CA GLY A 334 -1.37 -0.62 11.20
C GLY A 334 -2.23 -0.18 10.03
N ALA A 335 -3.13 -1.04 9.56
CA ALA A 335 -4.02 -0.70 8.46
C ALA A 335 -5.02 0.43 8.80
N ALA A 336 -5.61 0.39 10.00
CA ALA A 336 -6.49 1.45 10.50
C ALA A 336 -5.73 2.76 10.73
N VAL A 337 -4.50 2.68 11.22
CA VAL A 337 -3.59 3.81 11.38
C VAL A 337 -3.27 4.47 10.05
N ILE A 338 -2.94 3.70 9.01
CA ILE A 338 -2.66 4.24 7.67
C ILE A 338 -3.90 4.94 7.10
N ALA A 339 -5.09 4.42 7.32
CA ALA A 339 -6.32 5.10 6.91
C ALA A 339 -6.45 6.49 7.56
N GLN A 340 -6.09 6.62 8.86
CA GLN A 340 -6.08 7.90 9.56
C GLN A 340 -4.97 8.85 9.06
N TYR A 341 -3.84 8.33 8.60
CA TYR A 341 -2.81 9.13 7.93
C TYR A 341 -3.38 9.78 6.67
N LEU A 342 -3.95 8.96 5.79
CA LEU A 342 -4.52 9.44 4.53
C LEU A 342 -5.73 10.37 4.75
N ALA A 343 -6.56 10.12 5.76
CA ALA A 343 -7.64 11.01 6.15
C ALA A 343 -7.13 12.37 6.66
N THR A 344 -6.05 12.36 7.47
CA THR A 344 -5.41 13.58 7.97
C THR A 344 -4.81 14.40 6.83
N ASP A 345 -4.15 13.75 5.87
CA ASP A 345 -3.58 14.39 4.70
C ASP A 345 -4.65 15.13 3.87
N LYS A 346 -5.81 14.52 3.69
CA LYS A 346 -6.96 15.12 2.98
C LYS A 346 -7.63 16.26 3.76
N SER A 347 -7.65 16.20 5.09
CA SER A 347 -8.40 17.14 5.95
C SER A 347 -7.88 18.57 5.92
N ARG A 348 -6.65 18.82 5.47
CA ARG A 348 -5.99 20.13 5.39
C ARG A 348 -5.77 20.62 3.96
N GLY A 349 -6.51 20.05 3.01
CA GLY A 349 -6.44 20.51 1.61
C GLY A 349 -5.18 20.05 0.90
N ASN A 350 -5.00 18.78 0.78
CA ASN A 350 -3.92 18.07 0.07
C ASN A 350 -2.79 19.00 -0.48
N PRO A 351 -1.55 18.95 0.05
CA PRO A 351 -1.04 17.89 0.93
C PRO A 351 -1.04 18.31 2.42
N GLY A 352 -1.84 17.64 3.23
CA GLY A 352 -1.86 17.85 4.69
C GLY A 352 -0.82 17.03 5.45
N VAL A 353 0.23 16.52 4.78
CA VAL A 353 1.28 15.66 5.36
C VAL A 353 2.04 16.26 6.53
N PHE A 354 2.04 17.60 6.64
CA PHE A 354 2.68 18.32 7.73
C PHE A 354 1.89 18.24 9.06
N LYS A 355 0.63 17.80 9.03
CA LYS A 355 -0.17 17.60 10.24
C LYS A 355 0.14 16.23 10.84
N ALA A 356 0.30 16.19 12.18
CA ALA A 356 0.44 14.93 12.89
C ALA A 356 -0.83 14.08 12.74
N PRO A 357 -0.72 12.81 12.33
CA PRO A 357 -1.84 11.88 12.27
C PRO A 357 -2.16 11.33 13.67
N ALA A 358 -2.37 12.21 14.63
CA ALA A 358 -2.63 11.90 16.04
C ALA A 358 -3.54 12.95 16.67
N GLY A 359 -4.12 12.62 17.82
CA GLY A 359 -5.03 13.47 18.59
C GLY A 359 -6.49 13.06 18.42
N THR A 360 -7.39 13.81 19.07
CA THR A 360 -8.83 13.50 19.15
C THR A 360 -9.56 13.45 17.80
N GLN A 361 -8.94 13.95 16.75
CA GLN A 361 -9.48 13.95 15.37
C GLN A 361 -9.17 12.64 14.62
N THR A 362 -8.27 11.80 15.13
CA THR A 362 -7.83 10.56 14.47
C THR A 362 -8.54 9.34 15.04
N ARG A 363 -9.87 9.35 14.95
CA ARG A 363 -10.70 8.26 15.46
C ARG A 363 -10.57 7.03 14.54
N ILE A 364 -10.25 5.89 15.14
CA ILE A 364 -10.24 4.61 14.43
C ILE A 364 -11.67 4.11 14.28
N GLY A 365 -12.12 4.00 13.03
CA GLY A 365 -13.42 3.45 12.67
C GLY A 365 -13.46 1.93 12.79
N GLY A 366 -14.66 1.39 13.06
CA GLY A 366 -14.86 -0.06 13.15
C GLY A 366 -14.27 -0.73 14.40
N ALA A 367 -13.46 -0.03 15.20
CA ALA A 367 -12.96 -0.55 16.47
C ALA A 367 -14.05 -0.53 17.55
N VAL A 368 -14.28 -1.67 18.18
CA VAL A 368 -15.24 -1.85 19.28
C VAL A 368 -14.59 -1.54 20.62
N SER A 369 -13.37 -2.00 20.81
CA SER A 369 -12.59 -1.77 22.02
C SER A 369 -11.08 -1.77 21.73
N VAL A 370 -10.33 -1.29 22.72
CA VAL A 370 -8.87 -1.32 22.74
C VAL A 370 -8.43 -1.62 24.16
N GLN A 371 -7.28 -2.27 24.31
CA GLN A 371 -6.69 -2.57 25.61
C GLN A 371 -6.45 -1.26 26.39
N ASN A 372 -6.81 -1.25 27.67
CA ASN A 372 -6.52 -0.12 28.55
C ASN A 372 -5.00 -0.06 28.85
N ILE A 373 -4.42 1.12 28.72
CA ILE A 373 -3.00 1.37 28.94
C ILE A 373 -2.86 2.27 30.16
N THR A 374 -2.02 1.90 31.13
CA THR A 374 -1.75 2.72 32.31
C THR A 374 -0.89 3.94 31.95
N ASN A 375 -0.87 4.97 32.79
CA ASN A 375 -0.01 6.14 32.57
C ASN A 375 1.49 5.75 32.57
N ALA A 376 1.89 4.81 33.44
CA ALA A 376 3.25 4.31 33.47
C ALA A 376 3.64 3.60 32.16
N ASP A 377 2.73 2.81 31.59
CA ASP A 377 2.95 2.16 30.30
C ASP A 377 3.02 3.17 29.15
N LEU A 378 2.19 4.24 29.21
CA LEU A 378 2.26 5.34 28.23
C LEU A 378 3.62 6.04 28.26
N ASP A 379 4.17 6.29 29.45
CA ASP A 379 5.50 6.88 29.61
C ASP A 379 6.60 5.94 29.07
N LEU A 380 6.49 4.63 29.33
CA LEU A 380 7.41 3.63 28.80
C LEU A 380 7.33 3.55 27.26
N LEU A 381 6.14 3.50 26.69
CA LEU A 381 5.94 3.49 25.23
C LEU A 381 6.51 4.78 24.59
N ALA A 382 6.25 5.93 25.17
CA ALA A 382 6.71 7.21 24.67
C ALA A 382 8.24 7.35 24.75
N SER A 383 8.87 6.85 25.82
CA SER A 383 10.34 6.85 25.96
C SER A 383 11.02 5.77 25.11
N GLY A 384 10.29 4.70 24.77
CA GLY A 384 10.83 3.53 24.08
C GLY A 384 11.62 2.60 24.99
N GLY A 385 11.39 2.66 26.29
CA GLY A 385 12.08 1.83 27.27
C GLY A 385 13.60 1.99 27.25
N THR A 386 14.32 0.93 27.56
CA THR A 386 15.81 0.92 27.61
C THR A 386 16.45 1.11 26.23
N ALA A 387 15.80 0.62 25.18
CA ALA A 387 16.32 0.72 23.80
C ALA A 387 16.06 2.09 23.18
N GLY A 388 15.20 2.89 23.77
CA GLY A 388 14.87 4.20 23.27
C GLY A 388 14.14 4.22 21.92
N VAL A 389 13.38 3.17 21.60
CA VAL A 389 12.57 3.08 20.38
C VAL A 389 11.12 3.44 20.70
N PRO A 390 10.64 4.66 20.38
CA PRO A 390 9.31 5.09 20.75
C PRO A 390 8.22 4.28 20.08
N VAL A 391 7.15 3.99 20.81
CA VAL A 391 5.94 3.32 20.33
C VAL A 391 4.75 4.24 20.54
N ASN A 392 3.92 4.41 19.51
CA ASN A 392 2.78 5.30 19.52
C ASN A 392 1.56 4.58 20.10
N ALA A 393 0.91 5.20 21.09
CA ALA A 393 -0.23 4.63 21.76
C ALA A 393 -1.55 4.88 21.01
N ILE A 394 -2.40 3.85 20.94
CA ILE A 394 -3.81 3.93 20.56
C ILE A 394 -4.61 3.70 21.83
N ARG A 395 -5.51 4.61 22.18
CA ARG A 395 -6.30 4.49 23.40
C ARG A 395 -7.69 5.06 23.26
N TYR A 396 -8.56 4.64 24.16
CA TYR A 396 -9.88 5.28 24.32
C TYR A 396 -9.74 6.62 25.03
N VAL A 397 -10.33 7.65 24.44
CA VAL A 397 -10.43 9.00 25.01
C VAL A 397 -11.91 9.36 25.12
N ASN A 398 -12.35 9.75 26.32
CA ASN A 398 -13.74 10.13 26.56
C ASN A 398 -14.15 11.29 25.63
N GLY A 399 -15.28 11.15 24.97
CA GLY A 399 -15.79 12.11 23.99
C GLY A 399 -15.18 12.03 22.59
N ALA A 400 -14.04 11.35 22.39
CA ALA A 400 -13.40 11.17 21.08
C ALA A 400 -13.44 9.71 20.57
N GLY A 401 -13.58 8.73 21.49
CA GLY A 401 -13.53 7.31 21.15
C GLY A 401 -12.10 6.75 21.12
N ILE A 402 -11.88 5.72 20.32
CA ILE A 402 -10.56 5.11 20.15
C ILE A 402 -9.76 5.96 19.16
N VAL A 403 -8.66 6.54 19.61
CA VAL A 403 -7.86 7.51 18.86
C VAL A 403 -6.36 7.21 18.94
N ILE A 404 -5.62 7.69 17.96
CA ILE A 404 -4.16 7.63 17.92
C ILE A 404 -3.61 8.78 18.78
N MET A 405 -2.80 8.47 19.80
CA MET A 405 -2.22 9.45 20.73
C MET A 405 -0.69 9.43 20.71
N GLY A 406 -0.10 9.33 19.51
CA GLY A 406 1.33 9.41 19.30
C GLY A 406 1.66 9.66 17.83
N ALA A 407 2.72 10.43 17.58
CA ALA A 407 3.18 10.77 16.22
C ALA A 407 4.71 10.75 16.14
N ARG A 408 5.35 9.77 16.80
CA ARG A 408 6.81 9.61 16.83
C ARG A 408 7.25 8.50 15.88
N THR A 409 8.37 8.72 15.22
CA THR A 409 9.10 7.69 14.46
C THR A 409 9.85 6.78 15.42
N ILE A 410 10.36 5.64 14.94
CA ILE A 410 11.20 4.76 15.76
C ILE A 410 12.58 5.38 16.05
N LYS A 411 12.98 6.46 15.37
CA LYS A 411 14.24 7.15 15.58
C LYS A 411 14.11 8.19 16.68
N GLN A 412 14.96 8.07 17.69
CA GLN A 412 15.17 9.15 18.66
C GLN A 412 16.06 10.24 18.06
N GLY A 413 15.86 11.47 18.51
CA GLY A 413 16.63 12.63 18.11
C GLY A 413 15.74 13.85 17.93
N TYR A 414 16.35 15.02 18.01
CA TYR A 414 15.59 16.27 17.99
C TYR A 414 14.95 16.59 16.62
N VAL A 415 15.64 16.21 15.55
CA VAL A 415 15.25 16.62 14.18
C VAL A 415 14.23 15.65 13.58
N ASP A 416 14.45 14.36 13.70
CA ASP A 416 13.73 13.31 12.96
C ASP A 416 12.67 12.57 13.81
N ARG A 417 12.38 13.07 15.00
CA ARG A 417 11.50 12.40 15.97
C ARG A 417 10.07 12.23 15.48
N TYR A 418 9.56 13.18 14.71
CA TYR A 418 8.12 13.25 14.42
C TYR A 418 7.76 12.76 13.02
N ILE A 419 6.71 11.96 12.95
CA ILE A 419 6.14 11.43 11.70
C ILE A 419 5.81 12.54 10.69
N PRO A 420 5.12 13.65 11.06
CA PRO A 420 4.82 14.71 10.10
C PRO A 420 6.07 15.35 9.51
N ILE A 421 7.17 15.46 10.26
CA ILE A 421 8.45 15.99 9.75
C ILE A 421 8.98 15.08 8.63
N ARG A 422 9.11 13.77 8.90
CA ARG A 422 9.64 12.83 7.91
C ARG A 422 8.74 12.72 6.69
N ARG A 423 7.41 12.62 6.89
CA ARG A 423 6.47 12.53 5.78
C ARG A 423 6.43 13.81 4.93
N THR A 424 6.60 14.97 5.55
CA THR A 424 6.74 16.23 4.82
C THR A 424 8.00 16.24 3.97
N LEU A 425 9.14 15.76 4.49
CA LEU A 425 10.37 15.65 3.71
C LEU A 425 10.20 14.70 2.53
N ILE A 426 9.64 13.50 2.75
CA ILE A 426 9.32 12.55 1.67
C ILE A 426 8.47 13.21 0.57
N TYR A 427 7.44 13.94 0.97
CA TYR A 427 6.59 14.66 0.03
C TYR A 427 7.35 15.73 -0.76
N LEU A 428 8.17 16.54 -0.07
CA LEU A 428 8.95 17.61 -0.72
C LEU A 428 10.00 17.02 -1.65
N GLU A 429 10.74 15.99 -1.23
CA GLU A 429 11.75 15.30 -2.05
C GLU A 429 11.13 14.76 -3.34
N LYS A 430 9.96 14.11 -3.24
CA LYS A 430 9.23 13.59 -4.40
C LYS A 430 8.73 14.71 -5.31
N ALA A 431 8.10 15.73 -4.74
CA ALA A 431 7.58 16.87 -5.50
C ALA A 431 8.68 17.65 -6.21
N LEU A 432 9.81 17.91 -5.54
CA LEU A 432 10.94 18.59 -6.13
C LEU A 432 11.59 17.79 -7.25
N ASN A 433 11.71 16.48 -7.06
CA ASN A 433 12.18 15.58 -8.11
C ASN A 433 11.29 15.68 -9.36
N ASP A 434 9.97 15.55 -9.18
CA ASP A 434 9.03 15.62 -10.30
C ASP A 434 9.01 16.99 -11.00
N LEU A 435 9.15 18.08 -10.23
CA LEU A 435 9.21 19.44 -10.75
C LEU A 435 10.49 19.78 -11.52
N THR A 436 11.60 19.11 -11.22
CA THR A 436 12.90 19.41 -11.83
C THR A 436 13.27 18.46 -12.97
N LYS A 437 12.46 17.43 -13.25
CA LYS A 437 12.70 16.44 -14.33
C LYS A 437 12.92 17.08 -15.72
N TYR A 438 12.27 18.20 -15.98
CA TYR A 438 12.43 18.88 -17.27
C TYR A 438 13.84 19.45 -17.50
N ALA A 439 14.61 19.64 -16.41
CA ALA A 439 15.97 20.16 -16.51
C ALA A 439 17.00 19.12 -17.02
N ILE A 440 16.61 17.85 -17.08
CA ILE A 440 17.48 16.77 -17.55
C ILE A 440 17.72 16.93 -19.05
N PHE A 441 19.01 16.98 -19.45
CA PHE A 441 19.48 17.25 -20.82
C PHE A 441 19.26 18.69 -21.33
N GLU A 442 18.77 19.62 -20.51
CA GLU A 442 18.77 21.02 -20.89
C GLU A 442 20.20 21.63 -20.80
N PRO A 443 20.52 22.67 -21.58
CA PRO A 443 21.79 23.37 -21.47
C PRO A 443 22.03 23.88 -20.04
N ASN A 444 23.19 23.56 -19.47
CA ASN A 444 23.57 23.94 -18.11
C ASN A 444 24.06 25.42 -18.09
N ASP A 445 23.13 26.34 -18.05
CA ASP A 445 23.38 27.76 -18.13
C ASP A 445 22.61 28.60 -17.07
N PRO A 446 22.94 29.86 -16.86
CA PRO A 446 22.24 30.73 -15.92
C PRO A 446 20.73 30.93 -16.21
N LYS A 447 20.27 30.65 -17.42
CA LYS A 447 18.84 30.70 -17.77
C LYS A 447 18.10 29.52 -17.18
N LEU A 448 18.67 28.33 -17.32
CA LEU A 448 18.14 27.09 -16.69
C LEU A 448 18.08 27.24 -15.16
N TRP A 449 19.17 27.72 -14.53
CA TRP A 449 19.23 27.89 -13.08
C TRP A 449 18.15 28.82 -12.54
N ARG A 450 17.92 29.97 -13.23
CA ARG A 450 16.83 30.90 -12.86
C ARG A 450 15.45 30.26 -13.02
N SER A 451 15.23 29.45 -14.06
CA SER A 451 13.98 28.73 -14.27
C SER A 451 13.72 27.72 -13.15
N ILE A 452 14.72 26.91 -12.79
CA ILE A 452 14.65 25.96 -11.68
C ILE A 452 14.36 26.68 -10.36
N ASN A 453 15.15 27.73 -10.06
CA ASN A 453 14.97 28.51 -8.82
C ASN A 453 13.54 29.05 -8.71
N ALA A 454 13.02 29.67 -9.78
CA ALA A 454 11.65 30.21 -9.80
C ALA A 454 10.59 29.10 -9.61
N THR A 455 10.75 27.96 -10.28
CA THR A 455 9.80 26.83 -10.18
C THR A 455 9.75 26.27 -8.77
N VAL A 456 10.92 26.00 -8.18
CA VAL A 456 11.04 25.46 -6.81
C VAL A 456 10.55 26.48 -5.78
N ALA A 457 10.94 27.76 -5.90
CA ALA A 457 10.53 28.82 -4.98
C ALA A 457 9.01 29.05 -5.01
N ASN A 458 8.38 29.02 -6.19
CA ASN A 458 6.93 29.14 -6.34
C ASN A 458 6.20 27.97 -5.65
N PHE A 459 6.68 26.75 -5.83
CA PHE A 459 6.12 25.56 -5.16
C PHE A 459 6.23 25.68 -3.64
N LEU A 460 7.41 26.01 -3.11
CA LEU A 460 7.62 26.13 -1.66
C LEU A 460 6.81 27.29 -1.06
N ASN A 461 6.65 28.40 -1.78
CA ASN A 461 5.79 29.51 -1.37
C ASN A 461 4.31 29.08 -1.27
N GLN A 462 3.84 28.29 -2.23
CA GLN A 462 2.49 27.75 -2.22
C GLN A 462 2.29 26.78 -1.05
N PHE A 463 3.26 25.90 -0.80
CA PHE A 463 3.26 24.97 0.33
C PHE A 463 3.33 25.69 1.68
N TRP A 464 4.12 26.76 1.80
CA TRP A 464 4.17 27.61 2.98
C TRP A 464 2.82 28.31 3.24
N ARG A 465 2.17 28.86 2.22
CA ARG A 465 0.83 29.49 2.36
C ARG A 465 -0.24 28.51 2.83
N GLN A 466 -0.10 27.23 2.52
CA GLN A 466 -0.97 26.17 3.03
C GLN A 466 -0.68 25.79 4.49
N GLY A 467 0.35 26.40 5.11
CA GLY A 467 0.77 26.12 6.48
C GLY A 467 1.74 24.94 6.62
N GLY A 468 2.32 24.47 5.51
CA GLY A 468 3.25 23.33 5.50
C GLY A 468 4.63 23.65 6.07
N LEU A 469 5.03 24.92 6.03
CA LEU A 469 6.31 25.41 6.56
C LEU A 469 6.09 26.41 7.70
N ARG A 470 7.05 26.46 8.62
CA ARG A 470 7.09 27.41 9.73
C ARG A 470 7.77 28.70 9.31
N GLY A 471 7.29 29.86 9.77
CA GLY A 471 7.83 31.19 9.55
C GLY A 471 6.74 32.18 9.14
N ASP A 472 6.86 33.41 9.59
CA ASP A 472 5.89 34.47 9.30
C ASP A 472 6.08 35.07 7.91
N THR A 473 7.27 34.90 7.33
CA THR A 473 7.62 35.34 5.99
C THR A 473 8.23 34.18 5.17
N PRO A 474 8.15 34.24 3.84
CA PRO A 474 8.78 33.23 2.98
C PRO A 474 10.27 33.05 3.25
N ALA A 475 11.00 34.13 3.51
CA ALA A 475 12.43 34.11 3.80
C ALA A 475 12.80 33.38 5.10
N GLN A 476 11.87 33.31 6.06
CA GLN A 476 12.02 32.51 7.29
C GLN A 476 11.62 31.06 7.07
N ALA A 477 10.77 30.78 6.09
CA ALA A 477 10.19 29.46 5.85
C ALA A 477 11.06 28.58 4.95
N PHE A 478 11.69 29.15 3.93
CA PHE A 478 12.53 28.41 3.00
C PHE A 478 13.55 29.28 2.27
N TYR A 479 14.56 28.65 1.72
CA TYR A 479 15.45 29.27 0.72
C TYR A 479 15.73 28.28 -0.42
N VAL A 480 16.02 28.83 -1.60
CA VAL A 480 16.41 28.08 -2.80
C VAL A 480 17.63 28.76 -3.40
N VAL A 481 18.68 28.01 -3.61
CA VAL A 481 19.91 28.51 -4.26
C VAL A 481 20.21 27.60 -5.45
N CYS A 482 20.11 28.17 -6.63
CA CYS A 482 20.53 27.56 -7.89
C CYS A 482 21.07 28.68 -8.77
N ASP A 483 22.36 28.98 -8.63
CA ASP A 483 23.07 30.09 -9.30
C ASP A 483 24.56 29.77 -9.43
N SER A 484 25.36 30.76 -9.82
CA SER A 484 26.81 30.60 -9.98
C SER A 484 27.59 30.33 -8.69
N THR A 485 26.98 30.50 -7.53
CA THR A 485 27.65 30.21 -6.24
C THR A 485 27.72 28.69 -5.94
N ASN A 486 26.72 27.92 -6.40
CA ASN A 486 26.69 26.48 -6.23
C ASN A 486 26.84 25.68 -7.55
N ASN A 487 26.85 26.39 -8.72
CA ASN A 487 27.13 25.81 -10.03
C ASN A 487 28.38 26.44 -10.61
N THR A 488 29.52 25.86 -10.30
CA THR A 488 30.86 26.31 -10.77
C THR A 488 31.17 25.75 -12.16
N ILE A 489 32.22 26.23 -12.79
CA ILE A 489 32.72 25.72 -14.09
C ILE A 489 32.94 24.19 -13.99
N GLN A 490 33.48 23.70 -12.88
CA GLN A 490 33.69 22.28 -12.65
C GLN A 490 32.40 21.45 -12.66
N THR A 491 31.32 21.96 -12.05
CA THR A 491 30.02 21.27 -12.03
C THR A 491 29.34 21.31 -13.40
N ILE A 492 29.50 22.42 -14.13
CA ILE A 492 29.01 22.57 -15.51
C ILE A 492 29.70 21.55 -16.42
N ASP A 493 31.03 21.47 -16.36
CA ASP A 493 31.83 20.54 -17.17
C ASP A 493 31.54 19.09 -16.85
N SER A 494 31.16 18.78 -15.59
CA SER A 494 30.74 17.43 -15.18
C SER A 494 29.27 17.12 -15.52
N GLY A 495 28.54 18.06 -16.16
CA GLY A 495 27.12 17.88 -16.50
C GLY A 495 26.17 17.91 -15.28
N THR A 496 26.60 18.51 -14.15
CA THR A 496 25.84 18.52 -12.90
C THR A 496 25.22 19.90 -12.65
N VAL A 497 23.93 19.94 -12.28
CA VAL A 497 23.24 21.13 -11.76
C VAL A 497 22.94 20.92 -10.28
N ASN A 498 23.45 21.78 -9.42
CA ASN A 498 23.22 21.76 -7.98
C ASN A 498 22.09 22.72 -7.60
N ILE A 499 21.12 22.20 -6.84
CA ILE A 499 20.01 22.94 -6.29
C ILE A 499 20.03 22.76 -4.78
N ASN A 500 20.28 23.83 -4.02
CA ASN A 500 20.25 23.78 -2.56
C ASN A 500 18.92 24.34 -2.06
N VAL A 501 18.16 23.50 -1.37
CA VAL A 501 16.86 23.86 -0.81
C VAL A 501 16.90 23.67 0.72
N GLY A 502 16.55 24.72 1.46
CA GLY A 502 16.36 24.63 2.91
C GLY A 502 14.93 24.97 3.27
N VAL A 503 14.35 24.21 4.20
CA VAL A 503 12.95 24.34 4.64
C VAL A 503 12.83 24.31 6.16
N ALA A 504 11.99 25.19 6.72
CA ALA A 504 11.64 25.20 8.13
C ALA A 504 10.35 24.41 8.35
N LEU A 505 10.46 23.17 8.86
CA LEU A 505 9.32 22.26 9.00
C LEU A 505 8.48 22.58 10.24
N GLN A 506 7.17 22.35 10.14
CA GLN A 506 6.24 22.43 11.25
C GLN A 506 6.47 21.26 12.23
N ARG A 507 6.34 21.55 13.53
CA ARG A 507 6.39 20.55 14.60
C ARG A 507 5.07 20.45 15.32
N PRO A 508 4.60 19.24 15.67
CA PRO A 508 3.37 19.10 16.45
C PRO A 508 3.57 19.61 17.89
N ALA A 509 2.52 20.19 18.47
CA ALA A 509 2.45 20.41 19.90
C ALA A 509 2.09 19.07 20.57
N GLU A 510 3.03 18.48 21.31
CA GLU A 510 2.84 17.20 21.99
C GLU A 510 2.36 17.40 23.44
N TYR A 511 2.75 18.53 24.05
CA TYR A 511 2.40 18.88 25.42
C TYR A 511 1.71 20.24 25.48
N VAL A 512 0.63 20.31 26.24
CA VAL A 512 -0.05 21.56 26.59
C VAL A 512 0.08 21.73 28.10
N VAL A 513 0.79 22.76 28.54
CA VAL A 513 0.95 23.10 29.97
C VAL A 513 0.01 24.24 30.29
N ILE A 514 -0.89 24.02 31.24
CA ILE A 514 -1.82 25.02 31.72
C ILE A 514 -1.41 25.40 33.16
N ASN A 515 -0.97 26.63 33.36
CA ASN A 515 -0.67 27.17 34.67
C ASN A 515 -1.92 27.89 35.20
N ILE A 516 -2.46 27.40 36.29
CA ILE A 516 -3.61 28.02 36.96
C ILE A 516 -3.10 28.68 38.22
N ALA A 517 -3.23 30.00 38.31
CA ALA A 517 -2.96 30.76 39.53
C ALA A 517 -4.28 31.20 40.14
N GLN A 518 -4.40 31.06 41.45
CA GLN A 518 -5.54 31.63 42.18
C GLN A 518 -5.33 33.16 42.28
N TYR A 519 -6.32 33.92 41.89
CA TYR A 519 -6.33 35.37 41.93
C TYR A 519 -7.31 35.81 43.02
N ASP A 520 -6.81 36.51 44.03
CA ASP A 520 -7.60 37.03 45.16
C ASP A 520 -7.86 38.53 44.96
N GLY A 521 -8.82 38.86 44.12
CA GLY A 521 -9.52 40.15 43.94
C GLY A 521 -8.69 41.45 43.92
N GLY A 522 -7.40 41.44 43.63
CA GLY A 522 -6.59 42.68 43.56
C GLY A 522 -5.10 42.54 43.88
N THR A 523 -4.64 41.38 44.30
CA THR A 523 -3.21 41.15 44.60
C THR A 523 -2.69 39.94 43.85
N VAL A 524 -1.72 40.15 42.96
CA VAL A 524 -0.98 39.07 42.30
C VAL A 524 -0.01 38.47 43.29
N ILE A 525 -0.28 37.26 43.79
CA ILE A 525 0.69 36.52 44.62
C ILE A 525 1.61 35.76 43.63
N THR A 526 2.77 36.27 43.38
CA THR A 526 3.87 35.55 42.75
C THR A 526 4.56 34.71 43.82
N THR A 527 4.28 33.42 43.88
CA THR A 527 5.15 32.46 44.59
C THR A 527 6.39 32.21 43.76
N SER A 528 7.53 32.62 44.28
CA SER A 528 8.88 32.36 43.77
C SER A 528 9.26 30.90 43.93
#